data_8cc117f9759170ca1e2705ba1f819b2e
#
_entry.id   8cc117f9759170ca1e2705ba1f819b2e
#
_cell.length_a   1.000
_cell.length_b   1.000
_cell.length_c   1.000
_cell.angle_alpha   90.00
_cell.angle_beta   90.00
_cell.angle_gamma   90.00
#
_symmetry.space_group_name_H-M   'P 1'
#
loop_
_entity.id
_entity.type
_entity.pdbx_description
1 polymer ?
#
loop_
_entity_poly.entity_id
_entity_poly.type
_entity_poly.pdbx_seq_one_letter_code
_entity_poly.pdbx_strand_id
1 'polypeptide(L)'
;MFKNVIFTLVLLVCSWQLGATDSLLVTKQAFEIAHFKTQNGQVIHPVRVGWEAYGTLNTDKSNVILITHFFSGTSHAAGKYHPEDAVAGYWDAIIGPGKAIDTNKFYVISVDTLVNANVYDPNVITTGPATINLATGKPWGLRFPVVTIADFVEVQRQLLDSLGIEQLHAVIGPSMGSFQAIEWAVRYPERVQRLIPVIGSAFMDAWAAVRLERWTYPIKQDPAWRNGDYYDHGQPLQGLTTALAYITQDALYPTAFNARFASPTSDNAPHTDILAPFSAWQQLLAQAEQRARLQDANHILYLVRASQLFRAGMGDNWQEALSKVSAKTLFLPAAGDQLLLPAMSKQSAAALPSDQVSYAEIPGTWGHLDGVVNIVTVADKIAAFLQ
;
A
#
# COMPACT_ATOMS: atom_id res chain seq x y z
N MET A 1 -61.32 -27.05 21.64
CA MET A 1 -61.78 -25.69 21.21
C MET A 1 -60.68 -24.72 21.65
N PHE A 2 -59.66 -24.53 20.84
CA PHE A 2 -58.59 -23.55 21.13
C PHE A 2 -58.73 -22.40 20.15
N LYS A 3 -58.95 -21.20 20.68
CA LYS A 3 -59.02 -19.96 19.89
C LYS A 3 -57.58 -19.45 19.63
N ASN A 4 -57.22 -19.40 18.38
CA ASN A 4 -56.01 -18.72 17.93
C ASN A 4 -56.22 -17.21 17.96
N VAL A 5 -55.40 -16.52 18.75
CA VAL A 5 -55.29 -15.06 18.73
C VAL A 5 -54.07 -14.74 17.85
N ILE A 6 -54.32 -14.15 16.69
CA ILE A 6 -53.29 -13.64 15.78
C ILE A 6 -52.95 -12.24 16.27
N PHE A 7 -51.71 -12.06 16.77
CA PHE A 7 -51.12 -10.76 17.03
C PHE A 7 -50.48 -10.24 15.73
N THR A 8 -51.12 -9.26 15.14
CA THR A 8 -50.58 -8.53 13.99
C THR A 8 -49.58 -7.50 14.51
N LEU A 9 -48.27 -7.77 14.35
CA LEU A 9 -47.20 -6.84 14.64
C LEU A 9 -47.08 -5.86 13.47
N VAL A 10 -47.51 -4.63 13.64
CA VAL A 10 -47.28 -3.53 12.69
C VAL A 10 -45.85 -3.07 12.86
N LEU A 11 -44.95 -3.50 11.97
CA LEU A 11 -43.63 -2.95 11.82
C LEU A 11 -43.73 -1.58 11.13
N LEU A 12 -43.58 -0.52 11.89
CA LEU A 12 -43.27 0.82 11.37
C LEU A 12 -41.86 0.78 10.82
N VAL A 13 -41.71 0.58 9.50
CA VAL A 13 -40.48 0.79 8.79
C VAL A 13 -40.29 2.30 8.65
N CYS A 14 -39.55 2.91 9.58
CA CYS A 14 -38.93 4.20 9.33
C CYS A 14 -37.91 4.01 8.24
N SER A 15 -38.29 4.28 6.99
CA SER A 15 -37.36 4.44 5.87
C SER A 15 -36.52 5.71 6.12
N TRP A 16 -35.40 5.53 6.78
CA TRP A 16 -34.29 6.48 6.63
C TRP A 16 -33.82 6.37 5.20
N GLN A 17 -34.21 7.30 4.35
CA GLN A 17 -33.51 7.55 3.11
C GLN A 17 -32.12 8.09 3.51
N LEU A 18 -31.15 7.19 3.73
CA LEU A 18 -29.75 7.49 3.53
C LEU A 18 -29.67 7.89 2.05
N GLY A 19 -29.49 9.18 1.80
CA GLY A 19 -29.15 9.66 0.47
C GLY A 19 -27.99 8.83 0.01
N ALA A 20 -28.13 8.13 -1.11
CA ALA A 20 -27.03 7.50 -1.81
C ALA A 20 -26.07 8.65 -2.14
N THR A 21 -24.99 8.78 -1.37
CA THR A 21 -23.86 9.59 -1.79
C THR A 21 -23.37 8.91 -3.04
N ASP A 22 -23.52 9.58 -4.19
CA ASP A 22 -22.96 9.08 -5.46
C ASP A 22 -21.52 8.68 -5.19
N SER A 23 -21.22 7.38 -5.36
CA SER A 23 -19.88 6.87 -5.17
C SER A 23 -18.96 7.59 -6.17
N LEU A 24 -17.84 8.11 -5.67
CA LEU A 24 -16.82 8.75 -6.50
C LEU A 24 -16.38 7.75 -7.58
N LEU A 25 -16.65 8.07 -8.85
CA LEU A 25 -16.19 7.26 -9.98
C LEU A 25 -14.81 7.77 -10.44
N VAL A 26 -13.92 6.83 -10.71
CA VAL A 26 -12.54 7.12 -11.09
C VAL A 26 -12.15 6.37 -12.36
N THR A 27 -11.28 6.96 -13.15
CA THR A 27 -10.74 6.34 -14.36
C THR A 27 -9.23 6.14 -14.22
N LYS A 28 -8.77 4.91 -14.45
CA LYS A 28 -7.35 4.59 -14.55
C LYS A 28 -6.75 5.23 -15.80
N GLN A 29 -5.64 5.92 -15.60
CA GLN A 29 -4.83 6.52 -16.66
C GLN A 29 -3.46 5.86 -16.73
N ALA A 30 -2.76 5.99 -17.85
CA ALA A 30 -1.41 5.49 -18.03
C ALA A 30 -0.43 6.64 -18.25
N PHE A 31 0.77 6.50 -17.68
CA PHE A 31 1.91 7.37 -17.93
C PHE A 31 3.08 6.53 -18.43
N GLU A 32 3.81 7.05 -19.41
CA GLU A 32 4.93 6.35 -20.02
C GLU A 32 6.20 7.20 -20.03
N ILE A 33 7.33 6.57 -19.71
CA ILE A 33 8.66 7.14 -19.79
C ILE A 33 9.45 6.30 -20.80
N ALA A 34 9.87 6.90 -21.90
CA ALA A 34 10.56 6.18 -22.96
C ALA A 34 11.90 5.55 -22.49
N HIS A 35 12.67 6.28 -21.67
CA HIS A 35 13.94 5.83 -21.11
C HIS A 35 14.06 6.27 -19.67
N PHE A 36 13.98 5.33 -18.75
CA PHE A 36 14.09 5.56 -17.32
C PHE A 36 15.44 5.06 -16.81
N LYS A 37 16.25 5.96 -16.25
CA LYS A 37 17.50 5.60 -15.59
C LYS A 37 17.27 5.40 -14.10
N THR A 38 17.53 4.19 -13.63
CA THR A 38 17.42 3.84 -12.21
C THR A 38 18.53 4.43 -11.35
N GLN A 39 18.37 4.43 -10.01
CA GLN A 39 19.38 4.93 -9.07
C GLN A 39 20.73 4.20 -9.20
N ASN A 40 20.72 2.94 -9.57
CA ASN A 40 21.95 2.15 -9.82
C ASN A 40 22.52 2.33 -11.23
N GLY A 41 21.96 3.23 -12.05
CA GLY A 41 22.47 3.60 -13.37
C GLY A 41 21.99 2.72 -14.52
N GLN A 42 21.20 1.68 -14.28
CA GLN A 42 20.62 0.84 -15.33
C GLN A 42 19.44 1.56 -16.01
N VAL A 43 19.11 1.15 -17.23
CA VAL A 43 18.02 1.78 -18.02
C VAL A 43 16.91 0.78 -18.24
N ILE A 44 15.67 1.22 -17.98
CA ILE A 44 14.44 0.52 -18.32
C ILE A 44 13.77 1.27 -19.46
N HIS A 45 13.34 0.57 -20.50
CA HIS A 45 12.65 1.16 -21.65
C HIS A 45 11.61 0.22 -22.26
N PRO A 46 10.36 0.67 -22.39
CA PRO A 46 9.79 1.83 -21.67
C PRO A 46 9.41 1.48 -20.22
N VAL A 47 9.24 2.50 -19.39
CA VAL A 47 8.48 2.37 -18.12
C VAL A 47 7.06 2.83 -18.39
N ARG A 48 6.08 2.05 -17.95
CA ARG A 48 4.66 2.39 -18.00
C ARG A 48 4.03 2.12 -16.64
N VAL A 49 3.35 3.12 -16.07
CA VAL A 49 2.66 3.03 -14.78
C VAL A 49 1.24 3.58 -14.86
N GLY A 50 0.34 3.03 -14.05
CA GLY A 50 -1.01 3.52 -13.89
C GLY A 50 -1.08 4.66 -12.87
N TRP A 51 -2.07 5.54 -13.03
CA TRP A 51 -2.36 6.57 -12.05
C TRP A 51 -3.83 6.93 -12.07
N GLU A 52 -4.28 7.52 -10.99
CA GLU A 52 -5.65 7.99 -10.80
C GLU A 52 -5.64 9.37 -10.17
N ALA A 53 -6.72 10.11 -10.38
CA ALA A 53 -6.91 11.40 -9.76
C ALA A 53 -8.35 11.60 -9.31
N TYR A 54 -8.50 12.37 -8.23
CA TYR A 54 -9.78 12.70 -7.61
C TYR A 54 -9.84 14.19 -7.33
N GLY A 55 -11.01 14.80 -7.55
CA GLY A 55 -11.21 16.25 -7.39
C GLY A 55 -10.80 17.06 -8.62
N THR A 56 -10.60 18.35 -8.44
CA THR A 56 -10.29 19.29 -9.51
C THR A 56 -8.98 20.03 -9.25
N LEU A 57 -8.08 19.99 -10.24
CA LEU A 57 -6.84 20.75 -10.21
C LEU A 57 -7.15 22.25 -10.37
N ASN A 58 -6.69 23.07 -9.43
CA ASN A 58 -6.85 24.51 -9.53
C ASN A 58 -5.89 25.13 -10.57
N THR A 59 -6.11 26.38 -10.93
CA THR A 59 -5.39 27.04 -12.02
C THR A 59 -3.89 27.18 -11.76
N ASP A 60 -3.50 27.43 -10.49
CA ASP A 60 -2.11 27.58 -10.08
C ASP A 60 -1.47 26.26 -9.63
N LYS A 61 -2.23 25.16 -9.69
CA LYS A 61 -1.78 23.79 -9.35
C LYS A 61 -1.24 23.64 -7.94
N SER A 62 -1.68 24.48 -7.00
CA SER A 62 -1.21 24.51 -5.61
C SER A 62 -1.93 23.51 -4.69
N ASN A 63 -3.04 22.92 -5.15
CA ASN A 63 -3.92 22.08 -4.34
C ASN A 63 -3.67 20.57 -4.50
N VAL A 64 -2.47 20.16 -4.89
CA VAL A 64 -2.19 18.76 -5.22
C VAL A 64 -1.76 17.96 -3.97
N ILE A 65 -2.43 16.84 -3.73
CA ILE A 65 -2.01 15.84 -2.73
C ILE A 65 -1.61 14.55 -3.47
N LEU A 66 -0.40 14.07 -3.22
CA LEU A 66 0.07 12.78 -3.73
C LEU A 66 -0.16 11.69 -2.68
N ILE A 67 -0.89 10.64 -3.07
CA ILE A 67 -1.06 9.42 -2.30
C ILE A 67 -0.10 8.36 -2.82
N THR A 68 0.73 7.82 -1.94
CA THR A 68 1.68 6.74 -2.24
C THR A 68 1.20 5.46 -1.58
N HIS A 69 1.01 4.39 -2.37
CA HIS A 69 0.38 3.16 -1.87
C HIS A 69 1.33 2.24 -1.09
N PHE A 70 0.77 1.38 -0.24
CA PHE A 70 1.48 0.36 0.54
C PHE A 70 1.95 -0.83 -0.34
N PHE A 71 2.68 -1.78 0.26
CA PHE A 71 3.36 -2.91 -0.39
C PHE A 71 2.47 -3.69 -1.39
N SER A 72 1.26 -4.06 -0.97
CA SER A 72 0.29 -4.78 -1.82
C SER A 72 -0.86 -3.90 -2.31
N GLY A 73 -0.72 -2.57 -2.18
CA GLY A 73 -1.68 -1.58 -2.68
C GLY A 73 -1.49 -1.28 -4.16
N THR A 74 -2.36 -0.44 -4.66
CA THR A 74 -2.35 0.08 -6.04
C THR A 74 -2.64 1.58 -6.01
N SER A 75 -2.68 2.24 -7.15
CA SER A 75 -3.13 3.63 -7.23
C SER A 75 -4.61 3.83 -6.91
N HIS A 76 -5.40 2.74 -6.75
CA HIS A 76 -6.82 2.83 -6.39
C HIS A 76 -7.03 3.20 -4.92
N ALA A 77 -6.84 4.49 -4.61
CA ALA A 77 -6.91 4.97 -3.24
C ALA A 77 -8.35 5.26 -2.78
N ALA A 78 -9.25 5.69 -3.66
CA ALA A 78 -10.64 6.02 -3.35
C ALA A 78 -11.58 5.79 -4.54
N GLY A 79 -12.88 5.85 -4.28
CA GLY A 79 -13.91 5.72 -5.31
C GLY A 79 -14.00 4.30 -5.88
N LYS A 80 -14.69 4.18 -7.00
CA LYS A 80 -14.94 2.93 -7.74
C LYS A 80 -14.69 3.14 -9.22
N TYR A 81 -14.34 2.10 -9.96
CA TYR A 81 -14.27 2.16 -11.43
C TYR A 81 -15.65 2.07 -12.06
N HIS A 82 -16.53 1.25 -11.47
CA HIS A 82 -17.94 1.09 -11.87
C HIS A 82 -18.87 1.22 -10.65
N PRO A 83 -20.08 1.72 -10.81
CA PRO A 83 -21.03 1.84 -9.70
C PRO A 83 -21.29 0.51 -8.98
N GLU A 84 -21.24 -0.61 -9.73
CA GLU A 84 -21.50 -1.97 -9.27
C GLU A 84 -20.33 -2.61 -8.52
N ASP A 85 -19.16 -1.99 -8.51
CA ASP A 85 -17.99 -2.54 -7.81
C ASP A 85 -18.31 -2.76 -6.34
N ALA A 86 -18.00 -3.95 -5.84
CA ALA A 86 -18.29 -4.32 -4.45
C ALA A 86 -17.45 -3.54 -3.44
N VAL A 87 -16.24 -3.10 -3.85
CA VAL A 87 -15.25 -2.46 -2.97
C VAL A 87 -14.75 -1.18 -3.62
N ALA A 88 -14.69 -0.11 -2.84
CA ALA A 88 -14.03 1.13 -3.22
C ALA A 88 -12.52 1.08 -2.91
N GLY A 89 -11.78 2.12 -3.31
CA GLY A 89 -10.38 2.28 -3.00
C GLY A 89 -10.08 2.21 -1.50
N TYR A 90 -8.86 1.82 -1.15
CA TYR A 90 -8.50 1.44 0.23
C TYR A 90 -8.61 2.57 1.28
N TRP A 91 -8.61 3.81 0.88
CA TRP A 91 -8.78 5.02 1.71
C TRP A 91 -10.05 5.83 1.35
N ASP A 92 -11.01 5.19 0.69
CA ASP A 92 -12.29 5.85 0.38
C ASP A 92 -12.95 6.47 1.62
N ALA A 93 -12.73 5.89 2.80
CA ALA A 93 -13.25 6.43 4.05
C ALA A 93 -12.76 7.86 4.37
N ILE A 94 -11.59 8.26 3.87
CA ILE A 94 -10.97 9.57 4.17
C ILE A 94 -10.73 10.45 2.95
N ILE A 95 -10.87 9.93 1.72
CA ILE A 95 -10.71 10.69 0.47
C ILE A 95 -12.07 10.83 -0.19
N GLY A 96 -12.50 12.05 -0.48
CA GLY A 96 -13.77 12.33 -1.15
C GLY A 96 -14.35 13.68 -0.76
N PRO A 97 -15.50 14.08 -1.34
CA PRO A 97 -16.15 15.35 -1.03
C PRO A 97 -16.49 15.46 0.47
N GLY A 98 -15.98 16.49 1.14
CA GLY A 98 -16.22 16.75 2.56
C GLY A 98 -15.53 15.79 3.53
N LYS A 99 -14.69 14.84 3.05
CA LYS A 99 -13.90 13.94 3.90
C LYS A 99 -12.60 14.61 4.37
N ALA A 100 -11.77 13.90 5.13
CA ALA A 100 -10.52 14.45 5.66
C ALA A 100 -9.57 14.96 4.58
N ILE A 101 -9.46 14.25 3.47
CA ILE A 101 -8.83 14.68 2.23
C ILE A 101 -9.96 15.08 1.28
N ASP A 102 -10.39 16.33 1.41
CA ASP A 102 -11.59 16.87 0.76
C ASP A 102 -11.34 17.14 -0.73
N THR A 103 -11.91 16.32 -1.60
CA THR A 103 -11.79 16.47 -3.05
C THR A 103 -12.53 17.69 -3.63
N ASN A 104 -13.33 18.41 -2.83
CA ASN A 104 -13.82 19.74 -3.20
C ASN A 104 -12.72 20.80 -3.13
N LYS A 105 -11.64 20.56 -2.37
CA LYS A 105 -10.51 21.48 -2.16
C LYS A 105 -9.25 21.01 -2.84
N PHE A 106 -8.99 19.71 -2.78
CA PHE A 106 -7.73 19.11 -3.23
C PHE A 106 -7.89 18.29 -4.50
N TYR A 107 -6.88 18.36 -5.34
CA TYR A 107 -6.67 17.43 -6.44
C TYR A 107 -5.74 16.33 -5.96
N VAL A 108 -6.28 15.15 -5.75
CA VAL A 108 -5.56 14.02 -5.19
C VAL A 108 -5.08 13.11 -6.31
N ILE A 109 -3.80 12.81 -6.37
CA ILE A 109 -3.19 11.88 -7.33
C ILE A 109 -2.68 10.66 -6.60
N SER A 110 -2.90 9.48 -7.16
CA SER A 110 -2.30 8.23 -6.72
C SER A 110 -1.68 7.48 -7.90
N VAL A 111 -0.52 6.83 -7.72
CA VAL A 111 0.29 6.25 -8.80
C VAL A 111 0.67 4.82 -8.46
N ASP A 112 0.52 3.89 -9.43
CA ASP A 112 1.07 2.55 -9.30
C ASP A 112 2.61 2.61 -9.31
N THR A 113 3.27 1.87 -8.43
CA THR A 113 4.74 1.81 -8.43
C THR A 113 5.27 0.92 -9.55
N LEU A 114 6.56 1.07 -9.89
CA LEU A 114 7.30 -0.01 -10.54
C LEU A 114 7.16 -1.30 -9.72
N VAL A 115 7.21 -2.43 -10.39
CA VAL A 115 7.15 -3.77 -9.78
C VAL A 115 5.93 -3.97 -8.86
N ASN A 116 4.80 -3.28 -9.11
CA ASN A 116 3.59 -3.48 -8.33
C ASN A 116 3.21 -4.96 -8.29
N ALA A 117 2.92 -5.48 -7.09
CA ALA A 117 2.62 -6.90 -6.90
C ALA A 117 1.45 -7.39 -7.76
N ASN A 118 0.42 -6.54 -7.93
CA ASN A 118 -0.87 -6.90 -8.55
C ASN A 118 -0.83 -6.77 -10.10
N VAL A 119 0.25 -7.17 -10.74
CA VAL A 119 0.47 -6.99 -12.19
C VAL A 119 -0.56 -7.70 -13.08
N TYR A 120 -1.28 -8.70 -12.55
CA TYR A 120 -2.35 -9.42 -13.26
C TYR A 120 -3.76 -8.88 -12.96
N ASP A 121 -3.87 -7.85 -12.12
CA ASP A 121 -5.11 -7.09 -11.99
C ASP A 121 -5.29 -6.20 -13.22
N PRO A 122 -6.42 -6.29 -13.96
CA PRO A 122 -6.65 -5.49 -15.16
C PRO A 122 -6.64 -3.98 -14.92
N ASN A 123 -6.84 -3.56 -13.67
CA ASN A 123 -6.83 -2.15 -13.28
C ASN A 123 -5.45 -1.65 -12.80
N VAL A 124 -4.40 -2.47 -12.88
CA VAL A 124 -3.03 -2.10 -12.51
C VAL A 124 -2.17 -1.99 -13.74
N ILE A 125 -1.43 -0.90 -13.84
CA ILE A 125 -0.45 -0.70 -14.91
C ILE A 125 0.91 -0.50 -14.24
N THR A 126 1.82 -1.43 -14.47
CA THR A 126 3.16 -1.42 -13.87
C THR A 126 4.20 -2.02 -14.81
N THR A 127 5.44 -1.58 -14.69
CA THR A 127 6.59 -2.16 -15.36
C THR A 127 7.46 -2.88 -14.35
N GLY A 128 7.81 -4.13 -14.63
CA GLY A 128 8.57 -4.98 -13.74
C GLY A 128 8.99 -6.31 -14.37
N PRO A 129 9.37 -7.32 -13.56
CA PRO A 129 9.79 -8.63 -14.02
C PRO A 129 8.86 -9.32 -15.01
N ALA A 130 7.54 -9.17 -14.84
CA ALA A 130 6.54 -9.78 -15.75
C ALA A 130 6.41 -9.03 -17.10
N THR A 131 6.93 -7.81 -17.21
CA THR A 131 6.86 -7.03 -18.45
C THR A 131 7.78 -7.61 -19.52
N ILE A 132 7.33 -7.56 -20.79
CA ILE A 132 8.14 -7.99 -21.91
C ILE A 132 9.32 -7.03 -22.11
N ASN A 133 10.52 -7.57 -22.11
CA ASN A 133 11.73 -6.85 -22.52
C ASN A 133 11.76 -6.77 -24.05
N LEU A 134 11.65 -5.57 -24.60
CA LEU A 134 11.58 -5.34 -26.05
C LEU A 134 12.84 -5.81 -26.80
N ALA A 135 13.98 -5.87 -26.13
CA ALA A 135 15.22 -6.35 -26.74
C ALA A 135 15.24 -7.88 -26.95
N THR A 136 14.48 -8.64 -26.15
CA THR A 136 14.50 -10.10 -26.19
C THR A 136 13.15 -10.71 -26.60
N GLY A 137 12.07 -9.94 -26.57
CA GLY A 137 10.70 -10.42 -26.78
C GLY A 137 10.17 -11.33 -25.66
N LYS A 138 10.85 -11.42 -24.51
CA LYS A 138 10.51 -12.25 -23.37
C LYS A 138 10.33 -11.40 -22.11
N PRO A 139 9.61 -11.90 -21.08
CA PRO A 139 9.55 -11.24 -19.78
C PRO A 139 10.95 -10.98 -19.22
N TRP A 140 11.11 -9.87 -18.51
CA TRP A 140 12.39 -9.53 -17.90
C TRP A 140 12.87 -10.59 -16.90
N GLY A 141 11.96 -11.16 -16.11
CA GLY A 141 12.31 -12.04 -15.00
C GLY A 141 13.29 -11.36 -14.05
N LEU A 142 14.27 -12.10 -13.51
CA LEU A 142 15.30 -11.54 -12.63
C LEU A 142 16.35 -10.69 -13.36
N ARG A 143 16.25 -10.53 -14.67
CA ARG A 143 17.06 -9.59 -15.45
C ARG A 143 16.57 -8.15 -15.36
N PHE A 144 15.35 -7.95 -14.80
CA PHE A 144 14.85 -6.62 -14.52
C PHE A 144 15.80 -5.90 -13.55
N PRO A 145 16.11 -4.60 -13.75
CA PRO A 145 16.97 -3.86 -12.84
C PRO A 145 16.44 -3.87 -11.41
N VAL A 146 17.33 -3.96 -10.43
CA VAL A 146 16.95 -3.74 -9.03
C VAL A 146 16.53 -2.28 -8.87
N VAL A 147 15.26 -2.08 -8.49
CA VAL A 147 14.68 -0.76 -8.25
C VAL A 147 14.56 -0.51 -6.75
N THR A 148 14.52 0.76 -6.37
CA THR A 148 14.47 1.24 -5.00
C THR A 148 13.26 2.16 -4.79
N ILE A 149 12.97 2.53 -3.56
CA ILE A 149 11.94 3.53 -3.24
C ILE A 149 12.20 4.85 -3.97
N ALA A 150 13.47 5.23 -4.12
CA ALA A 150 13.85 6.44 -4.86
C ALA A 150 13.51 6.36 -6.37
N ASP A 151 13.54 5.18 -6.96
CA ASP A 151 13.10 4.97 -8.34
C ASP A 151 11.58 5.14 -8.47
N PHE A 152 10.81 4.69 -7.48
CA PHE A 152 9.36 4.90 -7.46
C PHE A 152 9.02 6.39 -7.39
N VAL A 153 9.70 7.13 -6.50
CA VAL A 153 9.56 8.59 -6.36
C VAL A 153 9.95 9.30 -7.67
N GLU A 154 11.01 8.88 -8.34
CA GLU A 154 11.45 9.49 -9.59
C GLU A 154 10.42 9.30 -10.73
N VAL A 155 9.77 8.14 -10.83
CA VAL A 155 8.68 7.91 -11.79
C VAL A 155 7.50 8.84 -11.49
N GLN A 156 7.11 8.96 -10.22
CA GLN A 156 6.04 9.86 -9.78
C GLN A 156 6.38 11.33 -10.10
N ARG A 157 7.63 11.75 -9.86
CA ARG A 157 8.10 13.10 -10.18
C ARG A 157 7.94 13.41 -11.67
N GLN A 158 8.37 12.49 -12.54
CA GLN A 158 8.24 12.68 -13.99
C GLN A 158 6.77 12.74 -14.44
N LEU A 159 5.88 11.96 -13.82
CA LEU A 159 4.45 12.12 -14.04
C LEU A 159 3.97 13.53 -13.67
N LEU A 160 4.29 14.00 -12.46
CA LEU A 160 3.86 15.32 -11.99
C LEU A 160 4.43 16.44 -12.87
N ASP A 161 5.68 16.33 -13.30
CA ASP A 161 6.28 17.28 -14.23
C ASP A 161 5.56 17.31 -15.59
N SER A 162 5.15 16.14 -16.10
CA SER A 162 4.36 16.05 -17.35
C SER A 162 2.99 16.73 -17.25
N LEU A 163 2.43 16.79 -16.04
CA LEU A 163 1.19 17.50 -15.72
C LEU A 163 1.44 18.97 -15.38
N GLY A 164 2.71 19.42 -15.36
CA GLY A 164 3.10 20.77 -14.98
C GLY A 164 2.84 21.08 -13.50
N ILE A 165 2.91 20.08 -12.63
CA ILE A 165 2.72 20.20 -11.19
C ILE A 165 4.12 20.31 -10.55
N GLU A 166 4.44 21.49 -10.03
CA GLU A 166 5.76 21.78 -9.46
C GLU A 166 5.78 21.61 -7.95
N GLN A 167 4.65 21.80 -7.27
CA GLN A 167 4.54 21.71 -5.81
C GLN A 167 3.41 20.79 -5.40
N LEU A 168 3.60 20.14 -4.25
CA LEU A 168 2.64 19.28 -3.58
C LEU A 168 2.20 19.94 -2.27
N HIS A 169 0.89 20.14 -2.12
CA HIS A 169 0.31 20.56 -0.86
C HIS A 169 0.62 19.54 0.25
N ALA A 170 0.54 18.24 -0.10
CA ALA A 170 0.96 17.16 0.79
C ALA A 170 1.40 15.91 0.02
N VAL A 171 2.26 15.09 0.65
CA VAL A 171 2.50 13.70 0.29
C VAL A 171 2.10 12.81 1.47
N ILE A 172 1.25 11.82 1.20
CA ILE A 172 0.67 10.97 2.24
C ILE A 172 0.75 9.51 1.79
N GLY A 173 1.22 8.61 2.66
CA GLY A 173 1.25 7.20 2.30
C GLY A 173 1.41 6.25 3.48
N PRO A 174 0.75 5.06 3.44
CA PRO A 174 0.88 4.03 4.46
C PRO A 174 1.99 3.04 4.13
N SER A 175 2.71 2.57 5.17
CA SER A 175 3.70 1.48 5.08
C SER A 175 4.79 1.80 4.04
N MET A 176 5.01 0.97 3.02
CA MET A 176 5.92 1.27 1.91
C MET A 176 5.57 2.61 1.23
N GLY A 177 4.30 3.04 1.27
CA GLY A 177 3.90 4.37 0.84
C GLY A 177 4.51 5.47 1.70
N SER A 178 4.67 5.24 3.01
CA SER A 178 5.35 6.20 3.88
C SER A 178 6.83 6.37 3.54
N PHE A 179 7.49 5.30 3.09
CA PHE A 179 8.87 5.37 2.60
C PHE A 179 8.97 6.27 1.37
N GLN A 180 8.03 6.11 0.43
CA GLN A 180 7.94 6.97 -0.76
C GLN A 180 7.66 8.43 -0.37
N ALA A 181 6.72 8.67 0.57
CA ALA A 181 6.38 10.01 1.03
C ALA A 181 7.58 10.71 1.70
N ILE A 182 8.31 10.01 2.57
CA ILE A 182 9.53 10.52 3.21
C ILE A 182 10.60 10.79 2.17
N GLU A 183 10.82 9.88 1.22
CA GLU A 183 11.82 10.04 0.17
C GLU A 183 11.51 11.24 -0.73
N TRP A 184 10.21 11.52 -1.00
CA TRP A 184 9.77 12.75 -1.67
C TRP A 184 10.22 14.00 -0.94
N ALA A 185 9.95 14.07 0.37
CA ALA A 185 10.29 15.24 1.17
C ALA A 185 11.80 15.44 1.34
N VAL A 186 12.58 14.35 1.33
CA VAL A 186 14.04 14.39 1.40
C VAL A 186 14.67 14.82 0.08
N ARG A 187 14.18 14.25 -1.05
CA ARG A 187 14.77 14.53 -2.38
C ARG A 187 14.35 15.87 -2.96
N TYR A 188 13.13 16.27 -2.68
CA TYR A 188 12.50 17.46 -3.25
C TYR A 188 11.87 18.33 -2.16
N PRO A 189 12.68 18.77 -1.16
CA PRO A 189 12.17 19.51 -0.01
C PRO A 189 11.43 20.80 -0.39
N GLU A 190 11.82 21.43 -1.50
CA GLU A 190 11.16 22.62 -2.02
C GLU A 190 9.79 22.35 -2.66
N ARG A 191 9.51 21.08 -3.00
CA ARG A 191 8.26 20.67 -3.67
C ARG A 191 7.19 20.17 -2.70
N VAL A 192 7.52 19.85 -1.45
CA VAL A 192 6.59 19.24 -0.49
C VAL A 192 6.34 20.19 0.67
N GLN A 193 5.07 20.65 0.82
CA GLN A 193 4.71 21.54 1.91
C GLN A 193 4.35 20.79 3.20
N ARG A 194 3.69 19.62 3.06
CA ARG A 194 3.28 18.77 4.18
C ARG A 194 3.59 17.30 3.89
N LEU A 195 4.02 16.59 4.91
CA LEU A 195 4.37 15.17 4.86
C LEU A 195 3.57 14.41 5.92
N ILE A 196 2.86 13.34 5.52
CA ILE A 196 2.12 12.48 6.44
C ILE A 196 2.54 11.01 6.23
N PRO A 197 3.61 10.54 6.89
CA PRO A 197 3.98 9.13 6.91
C PRO A 197 3.01 8.36 7.83
N VAL A 198 2.28 7.40 7.25
CA VAL A 198 1.33 6.55 7.99
C VAL A 198 1.95 5.17 8.14
N ILE A 199 1.96 4.60 9.35
CA ILE A 199 2.51 3.27 9.67
C ILE A 199 3.88 3.01 9.04
N GLY A 200 4.83 3.92 9.22
CA GLY A 200 6.14 3.82 8.61
C GLY A 200 7.22 4.63 9.31
N SER A 201 8.42 4.60 8.77
CA SER A 201 9.61 5.24 9.33
C SER A 201 10.58 5.69 8.24
N ALA A 202 11.59 6.47 8.62
CA ALA A 202 12.64 6.94 7.71
C ALA A 202 13.72 5.89 7.40
N PHE A 203 13.61 4.71 7.97
CA PHE A 203 14.60 3.64 7.79
C PHE A 203 13.97 2.27 8.00
N MET A 204 14.59 1.26 7.42
CA MET A 204 14.31 -0.15 7.68
C MET A 204 15.35 -0.67 8.67
N ASP A 205 14.90 -1.19 9.83
CA ASP A 205 15.79 -1.84 10.79
C ASP A 205 16.02 -3.33 10.44
N ALA A 206 16.95 -3.96 11.15
CA ALA A 206 17.30 -5.36 10.90
C ALA A 206 16.13 -6.32 11.21
N TRP A 207 15.31 -6.01 12.22
CA TRP A 207 14.17 -6.82 12.60
C TRP A 207 13.12 -6.87 11.48
N ALA A 208 12.70 -5.70 10.99
CA ALA A 208 11.75 -5.61 9.90
C ALA A 208 12.33 -6.17 8.59
N ALA A 209 13.60 -5.88 8.27
CA ALA A 209 14.26 -6.39 7.07
C ALA A 209 14.29 -7.93 7.01
N VAL A 210 14.58 -8.61 8.14
CA VAL A 210 14.57 -10.08 8.22
C VAL A 210 13.14 -10.64 8.12
N ARG A 211 12.14 -9.95 8.68
CA ARG A 211 10.73 -10.35 8.49
C ARG A 211 10.33 -10.31 7.02
N LEU A 212 10.71 -9.26 6.30
CA LEU A 212 10.46 -9.16 4.86
C LEU A 212 11.21 -10.25 4.08
N GLU A 213 12.46 -10.58 4.45
CA GLU A 213 13.21 -11.67 3.79
C GLU A 213 12.49 -13.01 3.93
N ARG A 214 11.86 -13.28 5.07
CA ARG A 214 11.06 -14.50 5.30
C ARG A 214 9.94 -14.65 4.27
N TRP A 215 9.35 -13.57 3.78
CA TRP A 215 8.30 -13.64 2.74
C TRP A 215 8.83 -14.16 1.40
N THR A 216 10.11 -13.95 1.10
CA THR A 216 10.70 -14.38 -0.16
C THR A 216 11.06 -15.88 -0.14
N TYR A 217 11.26 -16.44 1.04
CA TYR A 217 11.77 -17.80 1.18
C TYR A 217 10.88 -18.88 0.55
N PRO A 218 9.55 -18.95 0.81
CA PRO A 218 8.69 -19.95 0.19
C PRO A 218 8.63 -19.84 -1.35
N ILE A 219 8.71 -18.64 -1.90
CA ILE A 219 8.80 -18.44 -3.36
C ILE A 219 10.09 -19.07 -3.90
N LYS A 220 11.23 -18.76 -3.28
CA LYS A 220 12.57 -19.25 -3.71
C LYS A 220 12.71 -20.77 -3.55
N GLN A 221 11.96 -21.40 -2.64
CA GLN A 221 11.97 -22.84 -2.41
C GLN A 221 10.96 -23.60 -3.30
N ASP A 222 10.03 -22.91 -3.93
CA ASP A 222 9.05 -23.55 -4.84
C ASP A 222 9.77 -23.98 -6.14
N PRO A 223 9.77 -25.29 -6.48
CA PRO A 223 10.41 -25.77 -7.71
C PRO A 223 9.85 -25.10 -8.97
N ALA A 224 8.58 -24.67 -8.96
CA ALA A 224 7.94 -23.98 -10.07
C ALA A 224 8.50 -22.57 -10.29
N TRP A 225 9.20 -21.97 -9.30
CA TRP A 225 9.85 -20.66 -9.45
C TRP A 225 10.99 -20.64 -10.46
N ARG A 226 11.68 -21.77 -10.66
CA ARG A 226 12.73 -21.95 -11.70
C ARG A 226 13.78 -20.83 -11.69
N ASN A 227 14.23 -20.42 -10.51
CA ASN A 227 15.15 -19.27 -10.34
C ASN A 227 14.64 -17.99 -11.03
N GLY A 228 13.33 -17.74 -10.98
CA GLY A 228 12.67 -16.56 -11.55
C GLY A 228 12.29 -16.66 -13.02
N ASP A 229 12.55 -17.80 -13.69
CA ASP A 229 12.28 -17.99 -15.12
C ASP A 229 11.08 -18.94 -15.34
N TYR A 230 9.91 -18.56 -14.84
CA TYR A 230 8.69 -19.38 -14.82
C TYR A 230 7.58 -18.90 -15.77
N TYR A 231 7.72 -17.75 -16.42
CA TYR A 231 6.63 -17.11 -17.17
C TYR A 231 6.06 -17.97 -18.30
N ASP A 232 6.88 -18.80 -18.94
CA ASP A 232 6.42 -19.75 -19.96
C ASP A 232 5.86 -21.08 -19.37
N HIS A 233 5.89 -21.25 -18.04
CA HIS A 233 5.59 -22.52 -17.35
C HIS A 233 4.51 -22.40 -16.28
N GLY A 234 4.09 -21.18 -15.93
CA GLY A 234 3.16 -20.89 -14.85
C GLY A 234 3.86 -20.50 -13.54
N GLN A 235 3.18 -19.72 -12.74
CA GLN A 235 3.71 -19.16 -11.50
C GLN A 235 4.02 -20.21 -10.42
N PRO A 236 4.97 -19.96 -9.53
CA PRO A 236 5.20 -20.72 -8.30
C PRO A 236 4.07 -20.44 -7.29
N LEU A 237 2.87 -20.92 -7.62
CA LEU A 237 1.64 -20.54 -6.92
C LEU A 237 1.65 -20.99 -5.45
N GLN A 238 2.25 -22.16 -5.14
CA GLN A 238 2.33 -22.66 -3.78
C GLN A 238 3.23 -21.76 -2.92
N GLY A 239 4.42 -21.44 -3.41
CA GLY A 239 5.37 -20.55 -2.73
C GLY A 239 4.82 -19.15 -2.58
N LEU A 240 4.20 -18.60 -3.64
CA LEU A 240 3.57 -17.28 -3.62
C LEU A 240 2.40 -17.22 -2.61
N THR A 241 1.53 -18.22 -2.59
CA THR A 241 0.43 -18.32 -1.62
C THR A 241 0.96 -18.34 -0.19
N THR A 242 2.00 -19.13 0.08
CA THR A 242 2.63 -19.19 1.41
C THR A 242 3.26 -17.85 1.80
N ALA A 243 3.94 -17.19 0.87
CA ALA A 243 4.48 -15.83 1.09
C ALA A 243 3.38 -14.83 1.48
N LEU A 244 2.26 -14.84 0.76
CA LEU A 244 1.11 -13.96 1.03
C LEU A 244 0.41 -14.29 2.35
N ALA A 245 0.42 -15.56 2.77
CA ALA A 245 -0.05 -15.97 4.10
C ALA A 245 0.84 -15.34 5.20
N TYR A 246 2.16 -15.39 5.07
CA TYR A 246 3.09 -14.74 6.00
C TYR A 246 2.92 -13.22 6.04
N ILE A 247 2.78 -12.58 4.87
CA ILE A 247 2.50 -11.14 4.78
C ILE A 247 1.22 -10.79 5.55
N THR A 248 0.16 -11.59 5.39
CA THR A 248 -1.11 -11.36 6.10
C THR A 248 -0.95 -11.52 7.60
N GLN A 249 -0.25 -12.57 8.06
CA GLN A 249 -0.01 -12.81 9.47
C GLN A 249 0.83 -11.69 10.10
N ASP A 250 1.88 -11.24 9.43
CA ASP A 250 2.75 -10.17 9.93
C ASP A 250 2.07 -8.81 9.99
N ALA A 251 1.10 -8.56 9.12
CA ALA A 251 0.35 -7.32 9.10
C ALA A 251 -0.76 -7.25 10.16
N LEU A 252 -1.23 -8.39 10.67
CA LEU A 252 -2.31 -8.45 11.65
C LEU A 252 -1.80 -8.53 13.09
N TYR A 253 -2.48 -7.80 13.99
CA TYR A 253 -2.30 -8.00 15.42
C TYR A 253 -2.98 -9.31 15.85
N PRO A 254 -2.45 -10.06 16.86
CA PRO A 254 -3.00 -11.35 17.25
C PRO A 254 -4.50 -11.37 17.54
N THR A 255 -5.06 -10.29 18.13
CA THR A 255 -6.50 -10.20 18.42
C THR A 255 -7.32 -10.24 17.12
N ALA A 256 -6.96 -9.45 16.10
CA ALA A 256 -7.65 -9.44 14.82
C ALA A 256 -7.44 -10.76 14.06
N PHE A 257 -6.24 -11.32 14.12
CA PHE A 257 -5.94 -12.62 13.51
C PHE A 257 -6.82 -13.73 14.11
N ASN A 258 -6.86 -13.84 15.45
CA ASN A 258 -7.64 -14.88 16.14
C ASN A 258 -9.17 -14.70 15.98
N ALA A 259 -9.65 -13.47 15.80
CA ALA A 259 -11.06 -13.20 15.49
C ALA A 259 -11.45 -13.62 14.06
N ARG A 260 -10.47 -13.62 13.14
CA ARG A 260 -10.70 -13.91 11.71
C ARG A 260 -10.55 -15.38 11.36
N PHE A 261 -9.64 -16.09 12.01
CA PHE A 261 -9.30 -17.46 11.68
C PHE A 261 -9.70 -18.42 12.82
N ALA A 262 -10.18 -19.62 12.45
CA ALA A 262 -10.67 -20.59 13.39
C ALA A 262 -9.58 -21.04 14.39
N SER A 263 -10.02 -21.34 15.60
CA SER A 263 -9.14 -21.94 16.61
C SER A 263 -8.62 -23.30 16.15
N PRO A 264 -7.35 -23.64 16.39
CA PRO A 264 -6.78 -24.95 16.06
C PRO A 264 -7.44 -26.11 16.83
N THR A 265 -8.12 -25.82 17.95
CA THR A 265 -8.79 -26.85 18.78
C THR A 265 -10.13 -27.32 18.24
N SER A 266 -10.65 -26.74 17.15
CA SER A 266 -11.92 -27.13 16.53
C SER A 266 -11.81 -28.39 15.67
N ASP A 267 -10.60 -28.84 15.33
CA ASP A 267 -10.37 -29.97 14.41
C ASP A 267 -9.83 -31.19 15.16
N ASN A 268 -10.40 -32.37 14.87
CA ASN A 268 -9.93 -33.62 15.47
C ASN A 268 -8.74 -34.26 14.74
N ALA A 269 -8.58 -34.01 13.43
CA ALA A 269 -7.53 -34.63 12.62
C ALA A 269 -6.10 -34.36 13.10
N PRO A 270 -5.71 -33.14 13.56
CA PRO A 270 -4.35 -32.88 14.07
C PRO A 270 -3.95 -33.67 15.30
N HIS A 271 -4.88 -34.31 16.01
CA HIS A 271 -4.60 -35.15 17.19
C HIS A 271 -4.14 -36.55 16.81
N THR A 272 -4.42 -37.01 15.61
CA THR A 272 -4.18 -38.39 15.15
C THR A 272 -3.28 -38.47 13.92
N ASP A 273 -3.08 -37.35 13.19
CA ASP A 273 -2.26 -37.27 12.01
C ASP A 273 -1.31 -36.06 12.10
N ILE A 274 -0.01 -36.36 12.18
CA ILE A 274 1.05 -35.33 12.28
C ILE A 274 1.13 -34.43 11.03
N LEU A 275 0.64 -34.87 9.90
CA LEU A 275 0.64 -34.12 8.64
C LEU A 275 -0.65 -33.32 8.42
N ALA A 276 -1.68 -33.52 9.25
CA ALA A 276 -2.92 -32.76 9.15
C ALA A 276 -2.68 -31.27 9.51
N PRO A 277 -3.00 -30.33 8.60
CA PRO A 277 -2.84 -28.91 8.89
C PRO A 277 -3.93 -28.40 9.85
N PHE A 278 -3.61 -27.40 10.65
CA PHE A 278 -4.62 -26.67 11.43
C PHE A 278 -5.58 -25.89 10.52
N SER A 279 -6.85 -25.82 10.90
CA SER A 279 -7.88 -25.13 10.11
C SER A 279 -7.59 -23.62 9.94
N ALA A 280 -7.03 -22.96 10.94
CA ALA A 280 -6.58 -21.58 10.84
C ALA A 280 -5.54 -21.39 9.71
N TRP A 281 -4.60 -22.31 9.57
CA TRP A 281 -3.61 -22.29 8.49
C TRP A 281 -4.26 -22.51 7.11
N GLN A 282 -5.18 -23.46 7.00
CA GLN A 282 -5.92 -23.71 5.75
C GLN A 282 -6.74 -22.49 5.30
N GLN A 283 -7.44 -21.85 6.23
CA GLN A 283 -8.23 -20.64 5.95
C GLN A 283 -7.32 -19.47 5.51
N LEU A 284 -6.18 -19.31 6.16
CA LEU A 284 -5.19 -18.28 5.80
C LEU A 284 -4.63 -18.51 4.39
N LEU A 285 -4.28 -19.76 4.05
CA LEU A 285 -3.84 -20.14 2.70
C LEU A 285 -4.92 -19.92 1.66
N ALA A 286 -6.17 -20.31 1.91
CA ALA A 286 -7.27 -20.12 0.97
C ALA A 286 -7.51 -18.64 0.65
N GLN A 287 -7.41 -17.76 1.65
CA GLN A 287 -7.48 -16.32 1.45
C GLN A 287 -6.26 -15.79 0.68
N ALA A 288 -5.06 -16.27 0.97
CA ALA A 288 -3.84 -15.86 0.29
C ALA A 288 -3.84 -16.29 -1.18
N GLU A 289 -4.35 -17.48 -1.51
CA GLU A 289 -4.44 -17.99 -2.88
C GLU A 289 -5.29 -17.11 -3.79
N GLN A 290 -6.39 -16.54 -3.29
CA GLN A 290 -7.20 -15.61 -4.07
C GLN A 290 -6.40 -14.40 -4.55
N ARG A 291 -5.52 -13.87 -3.68
CA ARG A 291 -4.64 -12.75 -4.04
C ARG A 291 -3.48 -13.19 -4.94
N ALA A 292 -2.95 -14.39 -4.73
CA ALA A 292 -1.85 -14.92 -5.52
C ALA A 292 -2.17 -14.99 -7.02
N ARG A 293 -3.45 -15.12 -7.39
CA ARG A 293 -3.91 -15.12 -8.79
C ARG A 293 -3.74 -13.76 -9.49
N LEU A 294 -3.71 -12.68 -8.73
CA LEU A 294 -3.54 -11.31 -9.24
C LEU A 294 -2.10 -10.81 -9.11
N GLN A 295 -1.25 -11.52 -8.37
CA GLN A 295 0.09 -11.08 -8.00
C GLN A 295 1.17 -11.92 -8.67
N ASP A 296 2.35 -11.33 -8.83
CA ASP A 296 3.51 -11.98 -9.44
C ASP A 296 4.62 -12.24 -8.40
N ALA A 297 5.16 -13.46 -8.40
CA ALA A 297 6.15 -13.89 -7.44
C ALA A 297 7.46 -13.08 -7.50
N ASN A 298 7.97 -12.79 -8.69
CA ASN A 298 9.18 -11.97 -8.82
C ASN A 298 8.92 -10.52 -8.39
N HIS A 299 7.74 -9.95 -8.69
CA HIS A 299 7.39 -8.61 -8.22
C HIS A 299 7.44 -8.52 -6.70
N ILE A 300 6.95 -9.54 -5.97
CA ILE A 300 7.10 -9.62 -4.50
C ILE A 300 8.57 -9.55 -4.08
N LEU A 301 9.47 -10.28 -4.74
CA LEU A 301 10.91 -10.26 -4.41
C LEU A 301 11.50 -8.85 -4.59
N TYR A 302 11.12 -8.15 -5.67
CA TYR A 302 11.60 -6.79 -5.95
C TYR A 302 11.06 -5.77 -4.96
N LEU A 303 9.78 -5.85 -4.59
CA LEU A 303 9.19 -4.98 -3.57
C LEU A 303 9.81 -5.20 -2.19
N VAL A 304 10.07 -6.47 -1.82
CA VAL A 304 10.80 -6.80 -0.59
C VAL A 304 12.19 -6.14 -0.63
N ARG A 305 12.94 -6.30 -1.72
CA ARG A 305 14.26 -5.72 -1.85
C ARG A 305 14.25 -4.20 -1.79
N ALA A 306 13.32 -3.54 -2.49
CA ALA A 306 13.17 -2.09 -2.44
C ALA A 306 12.89 -1.58 -1.01
N SER A 307 12.04 -2.31 -0.27
CA SER A 307 11.71 -1.99 1.12
C SER A 307 12.89 -2.23 2.06
N GLN A 308 13.61 -3.36 1.93
CA GLN A 308 14.79 -3.68 2.74
C GLN A 308 15.91 -2.66 2.61
N LEU A 309 16.10 -2.11 1.40
CA LEU A 309 17.13 -1.11 1.10
C LEU A 309 16.75 0.29 1.58
N PHE A 310 15.50 0.49 2.03
CA PHE A 310 15.05 1.85 2.33
C PHE A 310 15.73 2.44 3.56
N ARG A 311 16.38 3.56 3.32
CA ARG A 311 16.82 4.59 4.27
C ARG A 311 16.59 5.93 3.60
N ALA A 312 16.03 6.89 4.31
CA ALA A 312 15.72 8.21 3.76
C ALA A 312 16.97 8.82 3.09
N GLY A 313 16.81 9.29 1.85
CA GLY A 313 17.91 9.79 1.01
C GLY A 313 18.80 8.70 0.42
N MET A 314 18.47 7.40 0.62
CA MET A 314 19.22 6.23 0.10
C MET A 314 20.70 6.18 0.53
N GLY A 315 21.09 6.92 1.57
CA GLY A 315 22.43 6.93 2.14
C GLY A 315 22.52 6.25 3.50
N ASP A 316 23.72 6.14 4.06
CA ASP A 316 23.95 5.51 5.36
C ASP A 316 23.40 6.33 6.53
N ASN A 317 23.33 7.65 6.38
CA ASN A 317 22.86 8.57 7.41
C ASN A 317 21.48 9.13 7.09
N TRP A 318 20.43 8.37 7.43
CA TRP A 318 19.05 8.79 7.23
C TRP A 318 18.64 9.99 8.10
N GLN A 319 19.30 10.21 9.26
CA GLN A 319 19.05 11.36 10.12
C GLN A 319 19.47 12.66 9.43
N GLU A 320 20.65 12.67 8.81
CA GLU A 320 21.12 13.80 8.01
C GLU A 320 20.21 14.07 6.81
N ALA A 321 19.70 12.99 6.18
CA ALA A 321 18.75 13.14 5.09
C ALA A 321 17.44 13.80 5.56
N LEU A 322 16.90 13.38 6.71
CA LEU A 322 15.71 14.00 7.30
C LEU A 322 15.92 15.45 7.70
N SER A 323 17.12 15.87 8.12
CA SER A 323 17.38 17.26 8.48
C SER A 323 17.20 18.24 7.30
N LYS A 324 17.12 17.73 6.07
CA LYS A 324 16.85 18.53 4.86
C LYS A 324 15.36 18.73 4.59
N VAL A 325 14.49 18.00 5.27
CA VAL A 325 13.04 18.11 5.11
C VAL A 325 12.56 19.46 5.67
N SER A 326 11.95 20.26 4.81
CA SER A 326 11.35 21.54 5.19
C SER A 326 9.83 21.43 5.43
N ALA A 327 9.22 20.34 5.01
CA ALA A 327 7.80 20.10 5.13
C ALA A 327 7.34 19.96 6.58
N LYS A 328 6.22 20.59 6.94
CA LYS A 328 5.52 20.20 8.17
C LYS A 328 5.19 18.71 8.11
N THR A 329 5.46 17.98 9.19
CA THR A 329 5.34 16.52 9.19
C THR A 329 4.41 16.03 10.28
N LEU A 330 3.47 15.12 9.93
CA LEU A 330 2.62 14.43 10.88
C LEU A 330 2.85 12.92 10.78
N PHE A 331 3.55 12.33 11.76
CA PHE A 331 3.68 10.87 11.84
C PHE A 331 2.43 10.23 12.45
N LEU A 332 1.91 9.20 11.77
CA LEU A 332 0.73 8.43 12.17
C LEU A 332 1.03 6.91 12.23
N PRO A 333 1.79 6.42 13.20
CA PRO A 333 1.94 4.97 13.40
C PRO A 333 0.68 4.34 13.97
N ALA A 334 0.48 3.04 13.76
CA ALA A 334 -0.55 2.27 14.45
C ALA A 334 -0.02 1.76 15.79
N ALA A 335 -0.78 1.95 16.86
CA ALA A 335 -0.36 1.61 18.23
C ALA A 335 0.04 0.12 18.41
N GLY A 336 -0.64 -0.79 17.69
CA GLY A 336 -0.40 -2.24 17.74
C GLY A 336 0.49 -2.78 16.61
N ASP A 337 1.17 -1.94 15.85
CA ASP A 337 1.99 -2.38 14.72
C ASP A 337 3.20 -3.20 15.18
N GLN A 338 3.29 -4.44 14.68
CA GLN A 338 4.39 -5.36 14.94
C GLN A 338 5.32 -5.57 13.74
N LEU A 339 4.99 -4.99 12.60
CA LEU A 339 5.81 -5.05 11.39
C LEU A 339 6.76 -3.85 11.30
N LEU A 340 6.22 -2.64 11.37
CA LEU A 340 6.97 -1.40 11.47
C LEU A 340 6.64 -0.74 12.81
N LEU A 341 7.45 -1.03 13.81
CA LEU A 341 7.17 -0.68 15.20
C LEU A 341 6.96 0.84 15.38
N PRO A 342 5.99 1.28 16.21
CA PRO A 342 5.81 2.70 16.53
C PRO A 342 7.08 3.40 17.01
N ALA A 343 7.99 2.65 17.66
CA ALA A 343 9.29 3.16 18.06
C ALA A 343 10.15 3.65 16.89
N MET A 344 10.04 3.04 15.71
CA MET A 344 10.77 3.49 14.52
C MET A 344 10.23 4.83 13.99
N SER A 345 8.89 5.02 14.03
CA SER A 345 8.27 6.31 13.72
C SER A 345 8.67 7.39 14.72
N LYS A 346 8.74 7.06 16.02
CA LYS A 346 9.21 7.99 17.07
C LYS A 346 10.68 8.42 16.86
N GLN A 347 11.54 7.47 16.49
CA GLN A 347 12.94 7.78 16.16
C GLN A 347 13.04 8.69 14.94
N SER A 348 12.22 8.43 13.91
CA SER A 348 12.16 9.26 12.71
C SER A 348 11.66 10.68 13.04
N ALA A 349 10.59 10.78 13.83
CA ALA A 349 10.07 12.08 14.28
C ALA A 349 11.09 12.88 15.10
N ALA A 350 11.84 12.21 15.97
CA ALA A 350 12.88 12.84 16.80
C ALA A 350 14.08 13.38 16.00
N ALA A 351 14.24 12.96 14.74
CA ALA A 351 15.29 13.47 13.85
C ALA A 351 14.90 14.76 13.11
N LEU A 352 13.64 15.20 13.22
CA LEU A 352 13.14 16.45 12.68
C LEU A 352 13.09 17.55 13.76
N PRO A 353 13.17 18.84 13.37
CA PRO A 353 12.95 19.95 14.30
C PRO A 353 11.56 19.84 14.98
N SER A 354 11.51 20.09 16.29
CA SER A 354 10.29 19.88 17.10
C SER A 354 9.12 20.80 16.72
N ASP A 355 9.39 21.94 16.10
CA ASP A 355 8.40 22.89 15.58
C ASP A 355 7.81 22.50 14.21
N GLN A 356 8.44 21.53 13.54
CA GLN A 356 8.00 21.00 12.25
C GLN A 356 7.25 19.68 12.36
N VAL A 357 7.32 18.98 13.49
CA VAL A 357 6.82 17.62 13.62
C VAL A 357 5.66 17.50 14.60
N SER A 358 4.65 16.78 14.20
CA SER A 358 3.55 16.30 15.03
C SER A 358 3.52 14.78 15.01
N TYR A 359 3.01 14.17 16.08
CA TYR A 359 2.94 12.72 16.22
C TYR A 359 1.60 12.33 16.86
N ALA A 360 0.91 11.36 16.26
CA ALA A 360 -0.30 10.77 16.84
C ALA A 360 -0.40 9.29 16.47
N GLU A 361 -0.83 8.46 17.40
CA GLU A 361 -1.01 7.04 17.15
C GLU A 361 -2.43 6.78 16.61
N ILE A 362 -2.54 5.87 15.63
CA ILE A 362 -3.80 5.33 15.14
C ILE A 362 -4.23 4.25 16.14
N PRO A 363 -5.36 4.42 16.85
CA PRO A 363 -5.87 3.39 17.73
C PRO A 363 -6.48 2.26 16.91
N GLY A 364 -6.35 1.02 17.41
CA GLY A 364 -6.97 -0.13 16.76
C GLY A 364 -6.41 -1.46 17.26
N THR A 365 -6.95 -2.52 16.71
CA THR A 365 -6.59 -3.90 17.06
C THR A 365 -6.18 -4.73 15.84
N TRP A 366 -5.97 -4.07 14.69
CA TRP A 366 -5.57 -4.72 13.45
C TRP A 366 -4.06 -4.66 13.21
N GLY A 367 -3.30 -3.98 14.08
CA GLY A 367 -1.84 -3.87 13.97
C GLY A 367 -1.42 -2.98 12.81
N HIS A 368 -0.53 -3.48 11.94
CA HIS A 368 -0.08 -2.73 10.78
C HIS A 368 -1.23 -2.28 9.87
N LEU A 369 -2.30 -3.08 9.78
CA LEU A 369 -3.46 -2.74 8.95
C LEU A 369 -4.30 -1.58 9.49
N ASP A 370 -4.13 -1.15 10.76
CA ASP A 370 -4.86 0.02 11.28
C ASP A 370 -4.60 1.28 10.46
N GLY A 371 -3.41 1.43 9.86
CA GLY A 371 -3.11 2.54 8.95
C GLY A 371 -3.85 2.51 7.61
N VAL A 372 -4.53 1.41 7.30
CA VAL A 372 -5.34 1.25 6.08
C VAL A 372 -6.82 1.20 6.45
N VAL A 373 -7.21 0.26 7.32
CA VAL A 373 -8.64 0.00 7.61
C VAL A 373 -9.22 0.92 8.69
N ASN A 374 -8.39 1.42 9.62
CA ASN A 374 -8.82 2.27 10.74
C ASN A 374 -8.31 3.72 10.63
N ILE A 375 -7.77 4.13 9.49
CA ILE A 375 -7.26 5.49 9.28
C ILE A 375 -8.31 6.57 9.56
N VAL A 376 -9.59 6.24 9.42
CA VAL A 376 -10.72 7.13 9.73
C VAL A 376 -10.71 7.60 11.20
N THR A 377 -10.14 6.86 12.13
CA THR A 377 -10.05 7.23 13.54
C THR A 377 -9.14 8.45 13.81
N VAL A 378 -8.31 8.81 12.85
CA VAL A 378 -7.45 10.01 12.89
C VAL A 378 -7.78 11.00 11.77
N ALA A 379 -8.95 10.85 11.12
CA ALA A 379 -9.40 11.70 10.02
C ALA A 379 -9.38 13.18 10.37
N ASP A 380 -9.86 13.56 11.57
CA ASP A 380 -9.88 14.96 12.04
C ASP A 380 -8.46 15.53 12.16
N LYS A 381 -7.49 14.72 12.60
CA LYS A 381 -6.08 15.14 12.69
C LYS A 381 -5.49 15.38 11.31
N ILE A 382 -5.80 14.51 10.34
CA ILE A 382 -5.37 14.66 8.94
C ILE A 382 -6.01 15.93 8.36
N ALA A 383 -7.33 16.11 8.52
CA ALA A 383 -8.04 17.29 8.01
C ALA A 383 -7.50 18.59 8.58
N ALA A 384 -7.26 18.65 9.90
CA ALA A 384 -6.70 19.83 10.54
C ALA A 384 -5.25 20.12 10.08
N PHE A 385 -4.46 19.09 9.83
CA PHE A 385 -3.08 19.24 9.40
C PHE A 385 -2.95 19.70 7.93
N LEU A 386 -3.94 19.39 7.11
CA LEU A 386 -4.01 19.79 5.70
C LEU A 386 -4.51 21.24 5.49
N GLN A 387 -5.01 21.90 6.52
CA GLN A 387 -5.36 23.33 6.48
C GLN A 387 -4.11 24.20 6.59
#